data_a2249f8258aa793c24735874fde781be
#
_entry.id   a2249f8258aa793c24735874fde781be
#
_cell.length_a   1.000
_cell.length_b   1.000
_cell.length_c   1.000
_cell.angle_alpha   90.00
_cell.angle_beta   90.00
_cell.angle_gamma   90.00
#
_symmetry.space_group_name_H-M   'P 1'
#
loop_
_entity.id
_entity.type
_entity.pdbx_description
1 polymer ?
#
loop_
_entity_poly.entity_id
_entity_poly.type
_entity_poly.pdbx_seq_one_letter_code
_entity_poly.pdbx_strand_id
1 'polypeptide(L)'
;MKNLVRVVSCVLLVAMLSVAVFADSFTASVTQKDAPAVTKTAEVVAADGSKVEVKASDIKVESVAAKSIAPEAKAELDKAYDVIVKAGSLEKAVPELKTVLKEAKIDVPVANLVVRDLVNVSVPEDVVKALETEGTTITVSFKLDVKEGTTVVVMRFVDGKWVPLALENVTVNKDGSVDVKLDGVGPIAFLVENK
;
A
#
# COMPACT_ATOMS: atom_id res chain seq x y z
N MET A 1 3.14 35.62 -36.56
CA MET A 1 3.14 35.51 -35.10
C MET A 1 1.94 34.75 -34.51
N LYS A 2 0.69 34.88 -35.04
CA LYS A 2 -0.48 34.16 -34.51
C LYS A 2 -0.41 32.62 -34.63
N ASN A 3 0.25 32.08 -35.65
CA ASN A 3 0.35 30.64 -35.87
C ASN A 3 1.40 29.95 -34.96
N LEU A 4 2.46 30.70 -34.54
CA LEU A 4 3.49 30.16 -33.66
C LEU A 4 2.94 29.89 -32.24
N VAL A 5 2.09 30.80 -31.73
CA VAL A 5 1.47 30.66 -30.40
C VAL A 5 0.53 29.45 -30.34
N ARG A 6 -0.19 29.15 -31.44
CA ARG A 6 -1.09 27.97 -31.50
C ARG A 6 -0.32 26.65 -31.51
N VAL A 7 0.81 26.59 -32.20
CA VAL A 7 1.66 25.39 -32.24
C VAL A 7 2.32 25.12 -30.89
N VAL A 8 2.80 26.17 -30.21
CA VAL A 8 3.40 26.05 -28.89
C VAL A 8 2.37 25.60 -27.85
N SER A 9 1.13 26.12 -27.91
CA SER A 9 0.04 25.67 -27.01
C SER A 9 -0.35 24.21 -27.21
N CYS A 10 -0.39 23.73 -28.47
CA CYS A 10 -0.67 22.32 -28.74
C CYS A 10 0.44 21.39 -28.27
N VAL A 11 1.71 21.80 -28.41
CA VAL A 11 2.86 20.98 -27.94
C VAL A 11 2.92 20.92 -26.42
N LEU A 12 2.60 22.02 -25.72
CA LEU A 12 2.50 22.04 -24.26
C LEU A 12 1.33 21.18 -23.74
N LEU A 13 0.19 21.17 -24.42
CA LEU A 13 -0.96 20.33 -24.06
C LEU A 13 -0.67 18.82 -24.27
N VAL A 14 0.04 18.47 -25.33
CA VAL A 14 0.44 17.07 -25.59
C VAL A 14 1.51 16.61 -24.58
N ALA A 15 2.43 17.48 -24.16
CA ALA A 15 3.41 17.13 -23.14
C ALA A 15 2.80 16.94 -21.74
N MET A 16 1.71 17.67 -21.40
CA MET A 16 0.99 17.45 -20.14
C MET A 16 0.12 16.20 -20.15
N LEU A 17 -0.45 15.82 -21.30
CA LEU A 17 -1.22 14.60 -21.45
C LEU A 17 -0.36 13.32 -21.38
N SER A 18 0.90 13.38 -21.81
CA SER A 18 1.78 12.20 -21.79
C SER A 18 2.31 11.86 -20.39
N VAL A 19 2.29 12.78 -19.44
CA VAL A 19 2.69 12.49 -18.05
C VAL A 19 1.53 11.85 -17.27
N ALA A 20 0.27 12.18 -17.58
CA ALA A 20 -0.90 11.59 -16.93
C ALA A 20 -1.14 10.12 -17.30
N VAL A 21 -0.78 9.70 -18.51
CA VAL A 21 -1.03 8.33 -18.99
C VAL A 21 -0.14 7.27 -18.32
N PHE A 22 1.05 7.65 -17.84
CA PHE A 22 1.93 6.71 -17.15
C PHE A 22 1.63 6.56 -15.66
N ALA A 23 1.07 7.59 -15.01
CA ALA A 23 0.67 7.52 -13.61
C ALA A 23 -0.58 6.65 -13.40
N ASP A 24 -1.50 6.60 -14.37
CA ASP A 24 -2.74 5.83 -14.30
C ASP A 24 -2.53 4.30 -14.42
N SER A 25 -1.45 3.83 -15.05
CA SER A 25 -1.32 2.41 -15.39
C SER A 25 -1.00 1.51 -14.19
N PHE A 26 -0.25 1.97 -13.20
CA PHE A 26 0.14 1.16 -12.04
C PHE A 26 -0.65 1.47 -10.76
N THR A 27 -1.48 2.52 -10.77
CA THR A 27 -2.34 2.94 -9.66
C THR A 27 -3.83 3.02 -10.02
N ALA A 28 -4.22 2.71 -11.24
CA ALA A 28 -5.57 2.94 -11.78
C ALA A 28 -6.71 2.29 -10.96
N SER A 29 -6.43 1.19 -10.25
CA SER A 29 -7.46 0.50 -9.46
C SER A 29 -7.69 1.09 -8.07
N VAL A 30 -6.74 1.85 -7.51
CA VAL A 30 -6.79 2.27 -6.09
C VAL A 30 -7.82 3.34 -5.77
N THR A 31 -8.19 4.18 -6.74
CA THR A 31 -9.13 5.29 -6.53
C THR A 31 -10.60 4.87 -6.63
N GLN A 32 -10.88 3.63 -7.06
CA GLN A 32 -12.22 3.14 -7.33
C GLN A 32 -12.61 1.89 -6.52
N LYS A 33 -11.70 1.38 -5.69
CA LYS A 33 -11.89 0.14 -4.95
C LYS A 33 -12.27 0.38 -3.50
N ASP A 34 -13.19 -0.45 -3.02
CA ASP A 34 -13.45 -0.59 -1.59
C ASP A 34 -12.23 -1.20 -0.90
N ALA A 35 -12.06 -0.85 0.38
CA ALA A 35 -10.99 -1.42 1.19
C ALA A 35 -11.19 -2.93 1.38
N PRO A 36 -10.10 -3.73 1.39
CA PRO A 36 -10.19 -5.14 1.70
C PRO A 36 -10.70 -5.35 3.14
N ALA A 37 -11.58 -6.32 3.32
CA ALA A 37 -12.09 -6.66 4.64
C ALA A 37 -11.02 -7.37 5.49
N VAL A 38 -11.03 -7.13 6.80
CA VAL A 38 -10.28 -7.94 7.77
C VAL A 38 -11.07 -9.22 8.04
N THR A 39 -10.45 -10.38 7.84
CA THR A 39 -11.14 -11.68 7.84
C THR A 39 -11.07 -12.43 9.16
N LYS A 40 -10.11 -12.11 10.01
CA LYS A 40 -9.85 -12.82 11.27
C LYS A 40 -9.53 -11.82 12.38
N THR A 41 -9.70 -12.25 13.63
CA THR A 41 -9.12 -11.61 14.81
C THR A 41 -7.61 -11.44 14.57
N ALA A 42 -7.10 -10.25 14.81
CA ALA A 42 -5.67 -9.98 14.70
C ALA A 42 -4.96 -10.35 16.01
N GLU A 43 -3.70 -10.70 15.91
CA GLU A 43 -2.85 -11.00 17.06
C GLU A 43 -1.76 -9.94 17.19
N VAL A 44 -1.71 -9.27 18.34
CA VAL A 44 -0.59 -8.42 18.74
C VAL A 44 0.39 -9.27 19.52
N VAL A 45 1.63 -9.28 19.09
CA VAL A 45 2.74 -9.98 19.78
C VAL A 45 3.71 -8.93 20.30
N ALA A 46 3.80 -8.82 21.61
CA ALA A 46 4.73 -7.91 22.26
C ALA A 46 6.18 -8.44 22.21
N ALA A 47 7.15 -7.57 22.47
CA ALA A 47 8.56 -7.91 22.45
C ALA A 47 8.95 -9.06 23.44
N ASP A 48 8.21 -9.21 24.53
CA ASP A 48 8.36 -10.28 25.52
C ASP A 48 7.67 -11.59 25.12
N GLY A 49 7.01 -11.63 23.94
CA GLY A 49 6.28 -12.76 23.42
C GLY A 49 4.85 -12.87 23.95
N SER A 50 4.38 -11.95 24.79
CA SER A 50 2.98 -11.93 25.21
C SER A 50 2.06 -11.60 24.03
N LYS A 51 0.83 -12.15 24.04
CA LYS A 51 -0.12 -12.06 22.95
C LYS A 51 -1.43 -11.44 23.42
N VAL A 52 -1.95 -10.53 22.59
CA VAL A 52 -3.25 -9.90 22.79
C VAL A 52 -4.05 -10.01 21.50
N GLU A 53 -5.31 -10.40 21.60
CA GLU A 53 -6.22 -10.48 20.46
C GLU A 53 -6.95 -9.15 20.25
N VAL A 54 -7.03 -8.73 18.98
CA VAL A 54 -7.80 -7.57 18.52
C VAL A 54 -8.88 -8.05 17.57
N LYS A 55 -10.15 -7.83 17.90
CA LYS A 55 -11.25 -8.26 17.04
C LYS A 55 -11.18 -7.60 15.68
N ALA A 56 -11.52 -8.33 14.62
CA ALA A 56 -11.56 -7.78 13.26
C ALA A 56 -12.45 -6.53 13.16
N SER A 57 -13.55 -6.45 13.94
CA SER A 57 -14.44 -5.28 13.99
C SER A 57 -13.80 -4.02 14.54
N ASP A 58 -12.74 -4.14 15.32
CA ASP A 58 -12.04 -3.04 15.97
C ASP A 58 -10.89 -2.49 15.10
N ILE A 59 -10.59 -3.18 14.00
CA ILE A 59 -9.62 -2.77 12.99
C ILE A 59 -10.36 -2.08 11.86
N LYS A 60 -10.07 -0.80 11.63
CA LYS A 60 -10.63 -0.05 10.50
C LYS A 60 -9.65 -0.07 9.35
N VAL A 61 -10.17 -0.42 8.17
CA VAL A 61 -9.42 -0.39 6.91
C VAL A 61 -10.19 0.50 5.95
N GLU A 62 -9.59 1.60 5.52
CA GLU A 62 -10.26 2.64 4.74
C GLU A 62 -9.46 2.91 3.47
N SER A 63 -10.09 2.79 2.31
CA SER A 63 -9.45 3.05 1.00
C SER A 63 -9.45 4.53 0.65
N VAL A 64 -8.64 4.92 -0.33
CA VAL A 64 -8.65 6.27 -0.93
C VAL A 64 -10.04 6.66 -1.43
N ALA A 65 -10.84 5.67 -1.89
CA ALA A 65 -12.20 5.87 -2.39
C ALA A 65 -13.25 6.03 -1.27
N ALA A 66 -12.89 5.78 0.00
CA ALA A 66 -13.84 5.81 1.11
C ALA A 66 -14.45 7.21 1.30
N LYS A 67 -15.79 7.25 1.38
CA LYS A 67 -16.55 8.51 1.56
C LYS A 67 -16.52 9.02 3.00
N SER A 68 -16.20 8.17 3.95
CA SER A 68 -16.25 8.43 5.38
C SER A 68 -14.96 7.93 6.04
N ILE A 69 -13.93 8.72 5.91
CA ILE A 69 -12.62 8.50 6.55
C ILE A 69 -12.33 9.68 7.49
N ALA A 70 -11.70 9.44 8.63
CA ALA A 70 -11.29 10.49 9.53
C ALA A 70 -10.36 11.49 8.81
N PRO A 71 -10.52 12.83 9.02
CA PRO A 71 -9.78 13.83 8.27
C PRO A 71 -8.25 13.64 8.30
N GLU A 72 -7.72 13.25 9.46
CA GLU A 72 -6.27 13.00 9.64
C GLU A 72 -5.81 11.78 8.83
N ALA A 73 -6.52 10.66 8.95
CA ALA A 73 -6.24 9.44 8.20
C ALA A 73 -6.35 9.68 6.68
N LYS A 74 -7.35 10.49 6.26
CA LYS A 74 -7.47 10.89 4.86
C LYS A 74 -6.29 11.70 4.39
N ALA A 75 -5.84 12.69 5.16
CA ALA A 75 -4.71 13.54 4.79
C ALA A 75 -3.42 12.73 4.64
N GLU A 76 -3.19 11.75 5.51
CA GLU A 76 -2.04 10.85 5.40
C GLU A 76 -2.15 9.92 4.19
N LEU A 77 -3.34 9.37 3.95
CA LEU A 77 -3.58 8.49 2.81
C LEU A 77 -3.45 9.23 1.48
N ASP A 78 -3.99 10.46 1.38
CA ASP A 78 -3.85 11.32 0.21
C ASP A 78 -2.36 11.68 -0.03
N LYS A 79 -1.60 11.99 1.03
CA LYS A 79 -0.16 12.24 0.94
C LYS A 79 0.60 11.00 0.46
N ALA A 80 0.27 9.84 0.99
CA ALA A 80 0.86 8.57 0.60
C ALA A 80 0.58 8.23 -0.88
N TYR A 81 -0.67 8.44 -1.33
CA TYR A 81 -1.06 8.30 -2.73
C TYR A 81 -0.29 9.25 -3.64
N ASP A 82 -0.22 10.53 -3.26
CA ASP A 82 0.49 11.58 -4.00
C ASP A 82 1.98 11.24 -4.22
N VAL A 83 2.65 10.65 -3.23
CA VAL A 83 4.06 10.25 -3.35
C VAL A 83 4.24 9.22 -4.46
N ILE A 84 3.37 8.21 -4.53
CA ILE A 84 3.41 7.20 -5.59
C ILE A 84 3.14 7.83 -6.96
N VAL A 85 2.07 8.60 -7.08
CA VAL A 85 1.64 9.20 -8.36
C VAL A 85 2.69 10.16 -8.89
N LYS A 86 3.22 11.05 -8.04
CA LYS A 86 4.24 12.03 -8.43
C LYS A 86 5.57 11.41 -8.84
N ALA A 87 5.90 10.23 -8.33
CA ALA A 87 7.10 9.50 -8.73
C ALA A 87 7.02 8.96 -10.17
N GLY A 88 5.80 8.68 -10.67
CA GLY A 88 5.57 8.19 -12.03
C GLY A 88 5.96 6.74 -12.27
N SER A 89 6.57 6.06 -11.29
CA SER A 89 6.82 4.61 -11.30
C SER A 89 7.11 4.10 -9.89
N LEU A 90 6.85 2.80 -9.65
CA LEU A 90 7.18 2.16 -8.37
C LEU A 90 8.69 2.15 -8.08
N GLU A 91 9.53 1.99 -9.08
CA GLU A 91 10.99 2.02 -8.91
C GLU A 91 11.50 3.37 -8.38
N LYS A 92 10.86 4.47 -8.78
CA LYS A 92 11.19 5.80 -8.30
C LYS A 92 10.55 6.11 -6.94
N ALA A 93 9.32 5.63 -6.72
CA ALA A 93 8.63 5.81 -5.46
C ALA A 93 9.29 5.03 -4.31
N VAL A 94 9.81 3.84 -4.62
CA VAL A 94 10.35 2.87 -3.64
C VAL A 94 11.61 2.21 -4.20
N PRO A 95 12.76 2.89 -4.17
CA PRO A 95 14.02 2.36 -4.73
C PRO A 95 14.47 1.03 -4.09
N GLU A 96 14.13 0.80 -2.82
CA GLU A 96 14.48 -0.39 -2.04
C GLU A 96 13.73 -1.64 -2.51
N LEU A 97 12.62 -1.50 -3.24
CA LEU A 97 11.75 -2.60 -3.64
C LEU A 97 12.51 -3.68 -4.44
N LYS A 98 13.41 -3.24 -5.33
CA LYS A 98 14.26 -4.16 -6.11
C LYS A 98 15.18 -5.01 -5.20
N THR A 99 15.71 -4.42 -4.15
CA THR A 99 16.58 -5.10 -3.18
C THR A 99 15.78 -6.14 -2.40
N VAL A 100 14.62 -5.75 -1.88
CA VAL A 100 13.74 -6.65 -1.11
C VAL A 100 13.29 -7.86 -1.94
N LEU A 101 12.90 -7.66 -3.20
CA LEU A 101 12.55 -8.76 -4.11
C LEU A 101 13.74 -9.70 -4.34
N LYS A 102 14.93 -9.14 -4.57
CA LYS A 102 16.15 -9.93 -4.81
C LYS A 102 16.56 -10.76 -3.57
N GLU A 103 16.51 -10.18 -2.39
CA GLU A 103 16.82 -10.86 -1.13
C GLU A 103 15.85 -12.01 -0.86
N ALA A 104 14.59 -11.82 -1.19
CA ALA A 104 13.56 -12.87 -1.11
C ALA A 104 13.61 -13.88 -2.26
N LYS A 105 14.55 -13.75 -3.21
CA LYS A 105 14.70 -14.60 -4.39
C LYS A 105 13.44 -14.64 -5.28
N ILE A 106 12.74 -13.53 -5.36
CA ILE A 106 11.58 -13.35 -6.22
C ILE A 106 12.04 -12.72 -7.53
N ASP A 107 11.84 -13.45 -8.63
CA ASP A 107 12.19 -13.01 -9.98
C ASP A 107 11.01 -12.31 -10.67
N VAL A 108 10.51 -11.24 -10.04
CA VAL A 108 9.46 -10.38 -10.59
C VAL A 108 10.05 -8.98 -10.78
N PRO A 109 10.10 -8.48 -12.03
CA PRO A 109 10.52 -7.10 -12.27
C PRO A 109 9.61 -6.10 -11.56
N VAL A 110 10.19 -5.06 -10.94
CA VAL A 110 9.39 -4.00 -10.27
C VAL A 110 8.40 -3.36 -11.22
N ALA A 111 8.76 -3.21 -12.50
CA ALA A 111 7.88 -2.68 -13.55
C ALA A 111 6.63 -3.52 -13.81
N ASN A 112 6.63 -4.80 -13.42
CA ASN A 112 5.47 -5.68 -13.54
C ASN A 112 4.56 -5.63 -12.30
N LEU A 113 4.96 -4.93 -11.25
CA LEU A 113 4.12 -4.75 -10.08
C LEU A 113 3.16 -3.56 -10.27
N VAL A 114 1.94 -3.73 -9.81
CA VAL A 114 0.92 -2.67 -9.77
C VAL A 114 0.40 -2.53 -8.35
N VAL A 115 0.02 -1.31 -7.99
CA VAL A 115 -0.66 -1.05 -6.72
C VAL A 115 -2.10 -1.55 -6.86
N ARG A 116 -2.40 -2.64 -6.20
CA ARG A 116 -3.72 -3.24 -6.20
C ARG A 116 -4.68 -2.54 -5.25
N ASP A 117 -4.23 -2.32 -4.02
CA ASP A 117 -5.00 -1.66 -2.97
C ASP A 117 -4.09 -0.69 -2.20
N LEU A 118 -4.63 0.46 -1.84
CA LEU A 118 -3.99 1.46 -1.01
C LEU A 118 -4.99 1.90 0.05
N VAL A 119 -4.67 1.61 1.30
CA VAL A 119 -5.59 1.75 2.42
C VAL A 119 -4.90 2.34 3.64
N ASN A 120 -5.69 2.97 4.50
CA ASN A 120 -5.27 3.30 5.86
C ASN A 120 -5.76 2.22 6.82
N VAL A 121 -4.86 1.72 7.65
CA VAL A 121 -5.18 0.77 8.72
C VAL A 121 -5.13 1.51 10.05
N SER A 122 -6.22 1.43 10.81
CA SER A 122 -6.33 2.00 12.15
C SER A 122 -6.76 0.91 13.14
N VAL A 123 -6.22 0.96 14.34
CA VAL A 123 -6.50 0.05 15.44
C VAL A 123 -6.84 0.85 16.71
N PRO A 124 -7.36 0.22 17.79
CA PRO A 124 -7.57 0.89 19.06
C PRO A 124 -6.30 1.55 19.61
N GLU A 125 -6.46 2.63 20.38
CA GLU A 125 -5.35 3.47 20.86
C GLU A 125 -4.37 2.71 21.77
N ASP A 126 -4.84 1.77 22.54
CA ASP A 126 -4.02 0.89 23.39
C ASP A 126 -3.12 -0.02 22.55
N VAL A 127 -3.61 -0.49 21.39
CA VAL A 127 -2.83 -1.25 20.40
C VAL A 127 -1.79 -0.35 19.73
N VAL A 128 -2.16 0.89 19.35
CA VAL A 128 -1.20 1.86 18.80
C VAL A 128 -0.04 2.07 19.77
N LYS A 129 -0.34 2.33 21.06
CA LYS A 129 0.69 2.50 22.11
C LYS A 129 1.56 1.26 22.30
N ALA A 130 0.97 0.06 22.18
CA ALA A 130 1.75 -1.17 22.25
C ALA A 130 2.73 -1.30 21.08
N LEU A 131 2.31 -0.92 19.85
CA LEU A 131 3.14 -0.96 18.65
C LEU A 131 4.28 0.08 18.65
N GLU A 132 4.25 1.11 19.50
CA GLU A 132 5.36 2.03 19.72
C GLU A 132 6.54 1.36 20.45
N THR A 133 6.31 0.20 21.08
CA THR A 133 7.36 -0.56 21.73
C THR A 133 8.11 -1.41 20.69
N GLU A 134 9.41 -1.20 20.58
CA GLU A 134 10.27 -1.93 19.64
C GLU A 134 10.08 -3.45 19.78
N GLY A 135 9.95 -4.14 18.65
CA GLY A 135 9.73 -5.59 18.60
C GLY A 135 8.26 -6.00 18.77
N THR A 136 7.34 -5.09 19.08
CA THR A 136 5.91 -5.39 19.08
C THR A 136 5.37 -5.34 17.65
N THR A 137 4.52 -6.31 17.32
CA THR A 137 3.92 -6.43 15.99
C THR A 137 2.46 -6.82 16.07
N ILE A 138 1.69 -6.49 15.04
CA ILE A 138 0.31 -6.97 14.85
C ILE A 138 0.22 -7.74 13.54
N THR A 139 -0.44 -8.91 13.55
CA THR A 139 -0.74 -9.66 12.33
C THR A 139 -2.20 -9.45 11.95
N VAL A 140 -2.43 -8.87 10.77
CA VAL A 140 -3.77 -8.59 10.23
C VAL A 140 -4.00 -9.41 8.96
N SER A 141 -5.16 -10.06 8.86
CA SER A 141 -5.57 -10.84 7.68
C SER A 141 -6.51 -10.02 6.79
N PHE A 142 -6.06 -9.71 5.57
CA PHE A 142 -6.82 -8.95 4.58
C PHE A 142 -7.39 -9.85 3.49
N LYS A 143 -8.65 -9.63 3.12
CA LYS A 143 -9.28 -10.33 1.99
C LYS A 143 -8.91 -9.66 0.67
N LEU A 144 -7.84 -10.12 0.05
CA LEU A 144 -7.39 -9.59 -1.23
C LEU A 144 -7.86 -10.40 -2.44
N ASP A 145 -8.46 -11.58 -2.22
CA ASP A 145 -8.89 -12.50 -3.29
C ASP A 145 -7.76 -12.79 -4.31
N VAL A 146 -6.55 -12.99 -3.81
CA VAL A 146 -5.39 -13.39 -4.61
C VAL A 146 -5.29 -14.91 -4.70
N LYS A 147 -4.76 -15.42 -5.81
CA LYS A 147 -4.53 -16.86 -5.96
C LYS A 147 -3.33 -17.29 -5.13
N GLU A 148 -3.36 -18.52 -4.63
CA GLU A 148 -2.19 -19.15 -4.01
C GLU A 148 -0.97 -19.07 -4.95
N GLY A 149 0.19 -18.73 -4.42
CA GLY A 149 1.42 -18.54 -5.19
C GLY A 149 1.54 -17.18 -5.91
N THR A 150 0.56 -16.29 -5.74
CA THR A 150 0.72 -14.91 -6.21
C THR A 150 1.74 -14.19 -5.34
N THR A 151 2.71 -13.52 -5.96
CA THR A 151 3.61 -12.61 -5.25
C THR A 151 2.82 -11.38 -4.81
N VAL A 152 2.74 -11.17 -3.49
CA VAL A 152 2.19 -9.97 -2.89
C VAL A 152 3.31 -9.27 -2.13
N VAL A 153 3.55 -8.01 -2.46
CA VAL A 153 4.45 -7.15 -1.70
C VAL A 153 3.63 -6.10 -0.97
N VAL A 154 3.94 -5.89 0.29
CA VAL A 154 3.27 -4.88 1.11
C VAL A 154 4.25 -3.77 1.42
N MET A 155 3.80 -2.53 1.32
CA MET A 155 4.59 -1.35 1.69
C MET A 155 3.83 -0.56 2.76
N ARG A 156 4.55 0.04 3.67
CA ARG A 156 4.04 0.99 4.67
C ARG A 156 4.52 2.40 4.36
N PHE A 157 3.67 3.39 4.61
CA PHE A 157 4.05 4.79 4.49
C PHE A 157 4.50 5.30 5.86
N VAL A 158 5.79 5.62 5.99
CA VAL A 158 6.43 6.04 7.23
C VAL A 158 7.26 7.29 6.95
N ASP A 159 7.10 8.32 7.74
CA ASP A 159 7.87 9.59 7.64
C ASP A 159 7.88 10.19 6.21
N GLY A 160 6.76 10.08 5.51
CA GLY A 160 6.61 10.63 4.16
C GLY A 160 7.22 9.79 3.04
N LYS A 161 7.60 8.54 3.31
CA LYS A 161 8.20 7.61 2.34
C LYS A 161 7.51 6.25 2.38
N TRP A 162 7.50 5.57 1.26
CA TRP A 162 7.09 4.18 1.17
C TRP A 162 8.24 3.25 1.52
N VAL A 163 8.02 2.36 2.49
CA VAL A 163 8.99 1.36 2.95
C VAL A 163 8.40 -0.03 2.71
N PRO A 164 9.03 -0.88 1.88
CA PRO A 164 8.55 -2.23 1.67
C PRO A 164 8.79 -3.07 2.93
N LEU A 165 7.80 -3.89 3.29
CA LEU A 165 7.95 -4.88 4.35
C LEU A 165 8.82 -6.04 3.85
N ALA A 166 9.57 -6.66 4.77
CA ALA A 166 10.22 -7.94 4.49
C ALA A 166 9.16 -8.98 4.10
N LEU A 167 9.42 -9.74 3.05
CA LEU A 167 8.42 -10.67 2.48
C LEU A 167 8.05 -11.82 3.42
N GLU A 168 8.90 -12.15 4.39
CA GLU A 168 8.60 -13.06 5.49
C GLU A 168 7.46 -12.60 6.40
N ASN A 169 7.14 -11.30 6.36
CA ASN A 169 6.02 -10.70 7.07
C ASN A 169 4.71 -10.75 6.28
N VAL A 170 4.70 -11.36 5.09
CA VAL A 170 3.54 -11.43 4.20
C VAL A 170 3.28 -12.88 3.82
N THR A 171 2.09 -13.39 4.16
CA THR A 171 1.69 -14.77 3.84
C THR A 171 0.41 -14.77 3.03
N VAL A 172 0.46 -15.35 1.83
CA VAL A 172 -0.73 -15.56 1.00
C VAL A 172 -1.36 -16.90 1.36
N ASN A 173 -2.60 -16.86 1.82
CA ASN A 173 -3.35 -18.03 2.26
C ASN A 173 -4.13 -18.67 1.09
N LYS A 174 -4.48 -19.96 1.24
CA LYS A 174 -5.25 -20.72 0.23
C LYS A 174 -6.63 -20.15 -0.05
N ASP A 175 -7.23 -19.47 0.92
CA ASP A 175 -8.54 -18.81 0.79
C ASP A 175 -8.47 -17.43 0.11
N GLY A 176 -7.30 -17.04 -0.40
CA GLY A 176 -7.05 -15.76 -1.05
C GLY A 176 -6.88 -14.58 -0.10
N SER A 177 -6.89 -14.82 1.21
CA SER A 177 -6.51 -13.80 2.20
C SER A 177 -4.99 -13.66 2.28
N VAL A 178 -4.55 -12.51 2.77
CA VAL A 178 -3.13 -12.21 2.98
C VAL A 178 -2.93 -11.78 4.43
N ASP A 179 -2.13 -12.54 5.15
CA ASP A 179 -1.71 -12.20 6.51
C ASP A 179 -0.49 -11.28 6.42
N VAL A 180 -0.56 -10.13 7.07
CA VAL A 180 0.50 -9.13 7.08
C VAL A 180 0.90 -8.84 8.52
N LYS A 181 2.17 -9.05 8.83
CA LYS A 181 2.78 -8.70 10.12
C LYS A 181 3.31 -7.28 10.05
N LEU A 182 2.71 -6.38 10.83
CA LEU A 182 2.99 -4.96 10.86
C LEU A 182 3.64 -4.57 12.19
N ASP A 183 4.63 -3.69 12.15
CA ASP A 183 5.27 -3.04 13.30
C ASP A 183 4.69 -1.63 13.58
N GLY A 184 3.59 -1.30 12.93
CA GLY A 184 2.83 -0.05 13.10
C GLY A 184 1.66 -0.01 12.12
N VAL A 185 0.80 0.99 12.27
CA VAL A 185 -0.42 1.21 11.48
C VAL A 185 -0.30 2.47 10.63
N GLY A 186 -1.34 2.79 9.86
CA GLY A 186 -1.36 3.93 8.94
C GLY A 186 -1.54 3.49 7.49
N PRO A 187 -1.08 4.28 6.50
CA PRO A 187 -1.22 3.92 5.09
C PRO A 187 -0.35 2.72 4.71
N ILE A 188 -0.97 1.72 4.08
CA ILE A 188 -0.32 0.56 3.48
C ILE A 188 -0.75 0.40 2.04
N ALA A 189 0.14 -0.13 1.20
CA ALA A 189 -0.16 -0.47 -0.18
C ALA A 189 0.17 -1.94 -0.45
N PHE A 190 -0.73 -2.61 -1.15
CA PHE A 190 -0.56 -3.97 -1.63
C PHE A 190 -0.16 -3.94 -3.10
N LEU A 191 0.99 -4.51 -3.41
CA LEU A 191 1.47 -4.68 -4.78
C LEU A 191 1.27 -6.11 -5.20
N VAL A 192 0.83 -6.30 -6.43
CA VAL A 192 0.70 -7.61 -7.07
C VAL A 192 1.29 -7.57 -8.46
N GLU A 193 1.68 -8.73 -8.98
CA GLU A 193 2.12 -8.84 -10.35
C GLU A 193 0.95 -8.63 -11.32
N ASN A 194 1.13 -7.72 -12.26
CA ASN A 194 0.19 -7.50 -13.37
C ASN A 194 0.43 -8.58 -14.42
N LYS A 195 -0.44 -9.58 -14.47
CA LYS A 195 -0.40 -10.70 -15.43
C LYS A 195 -1.31 -10.42 -16.61
#